data_17d956fb8550e831df78b12a115d9d28
#
_entry.id   17d956fb8550e831df78b12a115d9d28
#
_cell.length_a   1.000
_cell.length_b   1.000
_cell.length_c   1.000
_cell.angle_alpha   90.00
_cell.angle_beta   90.00
_cell.angle_gamma   90.00
#
_symmetry.space_group_name_H-M   'P 1'
#
loop_
_entity.id
_entity.type
_entity.pdbx_description
1 polymer ?
#
loop_
_entity_poly.entity_id
_entity_poly.type
_entity_poly.pdbx_seq_one_letter_code
_entity_poly.pdbx_strand_id
1 'polypeptide(L)'
;KGKKNIAQFWKGENEAQAGFRTNGCVLGLTWDSTGYNLRNDGYGYVAPVEGAFAWHQGFVMMKNAVNVDQAHELAKWVSTAEGAAAWATAFSSNPVGKGAAEIMDPEVSKYYNGTFNDEALSKLWWWPDQSADFLAKRAEYADKYKAA
;
A
#
# COMPACT_ATOMS: atom_id res chain seq x y z
N LYS A 1 5.50 -26.73 -3.88
CA LYS A 1 6.93 -26.84 -4.18
C LYS A 1 7.73 -25.59 -3.78
N GLY A 2 7.17 -24.39 -3.82
CA GLY A 2 7.87 -23.12 -3.52
C GLY A 2 7.97 -22.74 -2.05
N LYS A 3 7.20 -23.37 -1.15
CA LYS A 3 7.08 -22.95 0.25
C LYS A 3 8.43 -22.91 1.00
N LYS A 4 9.34 -23.84 0.71
CA LYS A 4 10.67 -23.87 1.33
C LYS A 4 11.52 -22.61 1.06
N ASN A 5 11.15 -21.81 0.05
CA ASN A 5 11.81 -20.58 -0.31
C ASN A 5 11.12 -19.35 0.31
N ILE A 6 10.03 -19.55 1.06
CA ILE A 6 9.32 -18.47 1.74
C ILE A 6 9.88 -18.36 3.15
N ALA A 7 10.67 -17.33 3.39
CA ALA A 7 11.26 -17.07 4.69
C ALA A 7 10.23 -16.49 5.67
N GLN A 8 9.24 -15.71 5.19
CA GLN A 8 8.31 -15.03 6.04
C GLN A 8 6.95 -14.78 5.36
N PHE A 9 5.87 -14.87 6.14
CA PHE A 9 4.58 -14.24 5.88
C PHE A 9 4.47 -13.01 6.78
N TRP A 10 3.91 -11.93 6.27
CA TRP A 10 3.77 -10.69 7.02
C TRP A 10 2.30 -10.25 7.08
N LYS A 11 1.95 -9.45 8.09
CA LYS A 11 0.60 -8.92 8.32
C LYS A 11 0.55 -7.40 8.38
N GLY A 12 1.70 -6.74 8.38
CA GLY A 12 1.78 -5.30 8.49
C GLY A 12 3.15 -4.77 8.09
N GLU A 13 3.25 -3.45 7.97
CA GLU A 13 4.42 -2.74 7.45
C GLU A 13 5.72 -3.10 8.20
N ASN A 14 5.68 -3.10 9.54
CA ASN A 14 6.88 -3.40 10.34
C ASN A 14 7.39 -4.82 10.12
N GLU A 15 6.48 -5.79 10.01
CA GLU A 15 6.85 -7.18 9.73
C GLU A 15 7.40 -7.33 8.31
N ALA A 16 6.82 -6.63 7.34
CA ALA A 16 7.31 -6.63 5.97
C ALA A 16 8.74 -6.08 5.90
N GLN A 17 9.02 -4.95 6.55
CA GLN A 17 10.37 -4.39 6.62
C GLN A 17 11.36 -5.31 7.36
N ALA A 18 10.93 -5.91 8.49
CA ALA A 18 11.76 -6.84 9.24
C ALA A 18 12.18 -8.06 8.41
N GLY A 19 11.32 -8.52 7.49
CA GLY A 19 11.65 -9.58 6.54
C GLY A 19 12.96 -9.32 5.81
N PHE A 20 13.14 -8.12 5.32
CA PHE A 20 14.34 -7.71 4.57
C PHE A 20 15.52 -7.34 5.48
N ARG A 21 15.26 -6.58 6.56
CA ARG A 21 16.35 -6.09 7.42
C ARG A 21 16.96 -7.15 8.31
N THR A 22 16.16 -8.10 8.80
CA THR A 22 16.61 -9.04 9.85
C THR A 22 16.38 -10.52 9.54
N ASN A 23 15.44 -10.85 8.64
CA ASN A 23 15.07 -12.25 8.40
C ASN A 23 15.56 -12.79 7.05
N GLY A 24 16.48 -12.07 6.40
CA GLY A 24 17.19 -12.54 5.21
C GLY A 24 16.33 -12.65 3.93
N CYS A 25 15.17 -11.99 3.88
CA CYS A 25 14.40 -11.93 2.64
C CYS A 25 15.16 -11.08 1.60
N VAL A 26 15.29 -11.61 0.39
CA VAL A 26 15.95 -10.92 -0.73
C VAL A 26 14.97 -10.50 -1.81
N LEU A 27 13.76 -11.08 -1.81
CA LEU A 27 12.65 -10.76 -2.71
C LEU A 27 11.36 -10.91 -1.93
N GLY A 28 10.38 -10.05 -2.19
CA GLY A 28 9.08 -10.12 -1.53
C GLY A 28 7.99 -9.38 -2.27
N LEU A 29 6.76 -9.80 -2.05
CA LEU A 29 5.56 -9.06 -2.42
C LEU A 29 5.17 -8.20 -1.21
N THR A 30 5.23 -6.89 -1.35
CA THR A 30 5.01 -5.94 -0.27
C THR A 30 4.20 -4.74 -0.74
N TRP A 31 3.80 -3.89 0.19
CA TRP A 31 3.28 -2.58 -0.15
C TRP A 31 4.37 -1.68 -0.74
N ASP A 32 3.95 -0.69 -1.50
CA ASP A 32 4.81 0.36 -2.06
C ASP A 32 5.50 1.19 -0.98
N SER A 33 4.80 1.48 0.14
CA SER A 33 5.38 2.13 1.32
C SER A 33 6.57 1.34 1.91
N THR A 34 6.48 0.01 1.93
CA THR A 34 7.60 -0.84 2.37
C THR A 34 8.84 -0.62 1.49
N GLY A 35 8.66 -0.56 0.17
CA GLY A 35 9.75 -0.27 -0.75
C GLY A 35 10.37 1.11 -0.52
N TYR A 36 9.53 2.13 -0.30
CA TYR A 36 10.02 3.47 0.05
C TYR A 36 10.86 3.46 1.34
N ASN A 37 10.37 2.79 2.38
CA ASN A 37 11.04 2.74 3.68
C ASN A 37 12.35 1.93 3.66
N LEU A 38 12.50 1.00 2.72
CA LEU A 38 13.69 0.16 2.55
C LEU A 38 14.70 0.72 1.53
N ARG A 39 14.42 1.84 0.87
CA ARG A 39 15.25 2.39 -0.21
C ARG A 39 16.69 2.70 0.22
N ASN A 40 16.87 3.14 1.46
CA ASN A 40 18.18 3.44 2.04
C ASN A 40 18.90 2.20 2.58
N ASP A 41 18.20 1.05 2.64
CA ASP A 41 18.78 -0.25 3.04
C ASP A 41 19.28 -1.06 1.81
N GLY A 42 19.28 -0.44 0.63
CA GLY A 42 19.76 -1.05 -0.62
C GLY A 42 18.70 -1.89 -1.37
N TYR A 43 17.44 -1.81 -0.98
CA TYR A 43 16.34 -2.50 -1.67
C TYR A 43 15.65 -1.58 -2.68
N GLY A 44 15.41 -2.12 -3.87
CA GLY A 44 14.59 -1.48 -4.90
C GLY A 44 13.15 -2.00 -4.86
N TYR A 45 12.20 -1.16 -5.26
CA TYR A 45 10.80 -1.54 -5.46
C TYR A 45 10.43 -1.34 -6.93
N VAL A 46 9.73 -2.29 -7.49
CA VAL A 46 9.31 -2.22 -8.89
C VAL A 46 7.84 -2.65 -9.03
N ALA A 47 7.10 -1.96 -9.87
CA ALA A 47 5.83 -2.45 -10.35
C ALA A 47 6.12 -3.54 -11.41
N PRO A 48 5.61 -4.77 -11.25
CA PRO A 48 5.86 -5.84 -12.23
C PRO A 48 5.34 -5.49 -13.62
N VAL A 49 5.97 -6.00 -14.67
CA VAL A 49 5.53 -5.80 -16.07
C VAL A 49 4.15 -6.41 -16.35
N GLU A 50 3.75 -7.38 -15.56
CA GLU A 50 2.44 -8.01 -15.57
C GLU A 50 1.36 -7.14 -14.92
N GLY A 51 1.74 -6.11 -14.16
CA GLY A 51 0.89 -5.23 -13.38
C GLY A 51 0.99 -5.44 -11.88
N ALA A 52 0.63 -4.43 -11.13
CA ALA A 52 0.60 -4.45 -9.67
C ALA A 52 -0.84 -4.42 -9.15
N PHE A 53 -1.07 -5.01 -7.97
CA PHE A 53 -2.37 -4.87 -7.29
C PHE A 53 -2.53 -3.47 -6.72
N ALA A 54 -3.70 -2.91 -6.91
CA ALA A 54 -4.04 -1.58 -6.40
C ALA A 54 -5.37 -1.61 -5.64
N TRP A 55 -5.49 -0.73 -4.64
CA TRP A 55 -6.73 -0.50 -3.92
C TRP A 55 -6.85 0.98 -3.52
N HIS A 56 -8.06 1.41 -3.23
CA HIS A 56 -8.30 2.71 -2.64
C HIS A 56 -8.44 2.58 -1.11
N GLN A 57 -7.82 3.48 -0.41
CA GLN A 57 -8.06 3.67 1.02
C GLN A 57 -8.93 4.90 1.22
N GLY A 58 -9.98 4.78 2.01
CA GLY A 58 -10.94 5.84 2.23
C GLY A 58 -11.37 5.97 3.68
N PHE A 59 -11.92 7.13 4.02
CA PHE A 59 -12.58 7.35 5.30
C PHE A 59 -14.00 6.82 5.27
N VAL A 60 -14.43 6.20 6.36
CA VAL A 60 -15.79 5.70 6.53
C VAL A 60 -16.40 6.33 7.78
N MET A 61 -17.55 6.97 7.62
CA MET A 61 -18.33 7.50 8.74
C MET A 61 -19.13 6.36 9.38
N MET A 62 -18.92 6.12 10.66
CA MET A 62 -19.68 5.13 11.41
C MET A 62 -21.12 5.64 11.65
N LYS A 63 -22.12 4.72 11.62
CA LYS A 63 -23.53 5.07 11.80
C LYS A 63 -23.81 5.86 13.10
N ASN A 64 -23.07 5.58 14.14
CA ASN A 64 -23.24 6.19 15.47
C ASN A 64 -22.17 7.26 15.76
N ALA A 65 -21.55 7.85 14.74
CA ALA A 65 -20.60 8.93 14.93
C ALA A 65 -21.26 10.14 15.61
N VAL A 66 -20.60 10.64 16.66
CA VAL A 66 -21.10 11.82 17.40
C VAL A 66 -20.42 13.12 16.98
N ASN A 67 -19.22 13.03 16.37
CA ASN A 67 -18.43 14.18 15.92
C ASN A 67 -18.49 14.31 14.38
N VAL A 68 -19.69 14.35 13.82
CA VAL A 68 -19.92 14.31 12.37
C VAL A 68 -19.31 15.53 11.68
N ASP A 69 -19.50 16.72 12.24
CA ASP A 69 -19.01 17.98 11.65
C ASP A 69 -17.48 18.01 11.61
N GLN A 70 -16.82 17.57 12.70
CA GLN A 70 -15.36 17.49 12.77
C GLN A 70 -14.80 16.44 11.77
N ALA A 71 -15.50 15.34 11.60
CA ALA A 71 -15.12 14.33 10.60
C ALA A 71 -15.22 14.88 9.16
N HIS A 72 -16.25 15.68 8.87
CA HIS A 72 -16.37 16.37 7.60
C HIS A 72 -15.28 17.43 7.39
N GLU A 73 -14.93 18.20 8.41
CA GLU A 73 -13.84 19.18 8.32
C GLU A 73 -12.48 18.48 8.06
N LEU A 74 -12.21 17.36 8.74
CA LEU A 74 -11.02 16.56 8.45
C LEU A 74 -11.02 16.04 7.01
N ALA A 75 -12.13 15.48 6.54
CA ALA A 75 -12.25 14.97 5.18
C ALA A 75 -12.07 16.09 4.13
N LYS A 76 -12.62 17.26 4.36
CA LYS A 76 -12.42 18.44 3.51
C LYS A 76 -10.94 18.83 3.44
N TRP A 77 -10.27 18.91 4.60
CA TRP A 77 -8.86 19.27 4.65
C TRP A 77 -7.98 18.25 3.93
N VAL A 78 -8.16 16.96 4.19
CA VAL A 78 -7.39 15.90 3.50
C VAL A 78 -7.65 15.87 1.99
N SER A 79 -8.79 16.41 1.54
CA SER A 79 -9.11 16.53 0.11
C SER A 79 -8.48 17.74 -0.57
N THR A 80 -7.87 18.67 0.18
CA THR A 80 -7.07 19.76 -0.41
C THR A 80 -5.71 19.24 -0.88
N ALA A 81 -5.02 20.00 -1.73
CA ALA A 81 -3.67 19.64 -2.18
C ALA A 81 -2.70 19.52 -0.98
N GLU A 82 -2.76 20.48 -0.06
CA GLU A 82 -1.91 20.52 1.13
C GLU A 82 -2.19 19.35 2.07
N GLY A 83 -3.46 19.08 2.37
CA GLY A 83 -3.85 17.97 3.24
C GLY A 83 -3.50 16.61 2.65
N ALA A 84 -3.74 16.41 1.36
CA ALA A 84 -3.37 15.18 0.65
C ALA A 84 -1.85 14.99 0.58
N ALA A 85 -1.07 16.05 0.35
CA ALA A 85 0.38 16.00 0.34
C ALA A 85 0.95 15.69 1.73
N ALA A 86 0.41 16.32 2.79
CA ALA A 86 0.81 16.04 4.18
C ALA A 86 0.51 14.58 4.55
N TRP A 87 -0.66 14.07 4.18
CA TRP A 87 -1.03 12.67 4.39
C TRP A 87 -0.10 11.72 3.65
N ALA A 88 0.11 11.95 2.35
CA ALA A 88 0.98 11.12 1.52
C ALA A 88 2.42 11.08 2.03
N THR A 89 2.96 12.21 2.47
CA THR A 89 4.29 12.30 3.08
C THR A 89 4.36 11.52 4.40
N ALA A 90 3.37 11.68 5.28
CA ALA A 90 3.35 11.02 6.57
C ALA A 90 3.25 9.49 6.49
N PHE A 91 2.49 8.98 5.52
CA PHE A 91 2.24 7.56 5.32
C PHE A 91 3.07 6.93 4.19
N SER A 92 3.96 7.69 3.56
CA SER A 92 4.73 7.22 2.39
C SER A 92 3.82 6.56 1.37
N SER A 93 2.80 7.29 0.92
CA SER A 93 1.76 6.78 0.02
C SER A 93 1.54 7.69 -1.18
N ASN A 94 0.84 7.17 -2.19
CA ASN A 94 0.47 7.94 -3.37
C ASN A 94 -0.73 8.85 -3.07
N PRO A 95 -0.64 10.17 -3.26
CA PRO A 95 -1.77 11.06 -3.00
C PRO A 95 -2.83 10.95 -4.10
N VAL A 96 -4.10 11.08 -3.71
CA VAL A 96 -5.23 11.16 -4.65
C VAL A 96 -5.75 12.59 -4.82
N GLY A 97 -5.29 13.53 -3.99
CA GLY A 97 -5.69 14.95 -4.06
C GLY A 97 -5.06 15.63 -5.27
N LYS A 98 -5.89 16.32 -6.08
CA LYS A 98 -5.38 17.09 -7.22
C LYS A 98 -4.40 18.17 -6.75
N GLY A 99 -3.22 18.23 -7.37
CA GLY A 99 -2.16 19.17 -7.01
C GLY A 99 -1.28 18.74 -5.83
N ALA A 100 -1.57 17.62 -5.19
CA ALA A 100 -0.80 17.16 -4.04
C ALA A 100 0.61 16.66 -4.41
N ALA A 101 0.74 16.00 -5.56
CA ALA A 101 2.02 15.45 -6.02
C ALA A 101 3.08 16.54 -6.29
N GLU A 102 2.65 17.75 -6.62
CA GLU A 102 3.51 18.91 -6.92
C GLU A 102 4.08 19.58 -5.67
N ILE A 103 3.41 19.40 -4.51
CA ILE A 103 3.77 20.08 -3.25
C ILE A 103 4.17 19.15 -2.13
N MET A 104 4.03 17.82 -2.33
CA MET A 104 4.48 16.84 -1.35
C MET A 104 6.01 16.78 -1.27
N ASP A 105 6.52 16.06 -0.26
CA ASP A 105 7.96 15.85 -0.10
C ASP A 105 8.60 15.38 -1.42
N PRO A 106 9.65 16.06 -1.93
CA PRO A 106 10.25 15.75 -3.23
C PRO A 106 10.81 14.32 -3.35
N GLU A 107 11.31 13.74 -2.27
CA GLU A 107 11.84 12.38 -2.28
C GLU A 107 10.71 11.35 -2.40
N VAL A 108 9.57 11.59 -1.72
CA VAL A 108 8.38 10.75 -1.84
C VAL A 108 7.81 10.87 -3.26
N SER A 109 7.65 12.08 -3.76
CA SER A 109 7.18 12.35 -5.13
C SER A 109 8.05 11.67 -6.18
N LYS A 110 9.36 11.82 -6.09
CA LYS A 110 10.33 11.19 -6.99
C LYS A 110 10.24 9.67 -6.97
N TYR A 111 10.11 9.08 -5.79
CA TYR A 111 9.96 7.63 -5.65
C TYR A 111 8.70 7.12 -6.35
N TYR A 112 7.55 7.73 -6.08
CA TYR A 112 6.28 7.29 -6.66
C TYR A 112 6.22 7.52 -8.16
N ASN A 113 6.65 8.66 -8.67
CA ASN A 113 6.71 8.95 -10.11
C ASN A 113 7.69 8.01 -10.85
N GLY A 114 8.78 7.62 -10.21
CA GLY A 114 9.74 6.67 -10.78
C GLY A 114 9.23 5.23 -10.79
N THR A 115 8.47 4.83 -9.76
CA THR A 115 7.95 3.46 -9.60
C THR A 115 6.68 3.26 -10.43
N PHE A 116 5.77 4.23 -10.43
CA PHE A 116 4.45 4.17 -11.06
C PHE A 116 4.35 5.21 -12.19
N ASN A 117 5.11 5.01 -13.24
CA ASN A 117 4.96 5.78 -14.46
C ASN A 117 3.63 5.44 -15.18
N ASP A 118 3.29 6.14 -16.25
CA ASP A 118 2.02 5.96 -16.98
C ASP A 118 1.80 4.51 -17.45
N GLU A 119 2.87 3.80 -17.85
CA GLU A 119 2.79 2.41 -18.25
C GLU A 119 2.42 1.51 -17.08
N ALA A 120 3.08 1.67 -15.93
CA ALA A 120 2.78 0.90 -14.72
C ALA A 120 1.37 1.18 -14.20
N LEU A 121 0.94 2.45 -14.22
CA LEU A 121 -0.42 2.84 -13.83
C LEU A 121 -1.49 2.23 -14.74
N SER A 122 -1.24 2.15 -16.04
CA SER A 122 -2.17 1.55 -17.00
C SER A 122 -2.38 0.04 -16.82
N LYS A 123 -1.45 -0.62 -16.13
CA LYS A 123 -1.45 -2.07 -15.86
C LYS A 123 -1.89 -2.42 -14.44
N LEU A 124 -2.41 -1.47 -13.66
CA LEU A 124 -2.87 -1.74 -12.32
C LEU A 124 -4.09 -2.66 -12.30
N TRP A 125 -4.03 -3.68 -11.44
CA TRP A 125 -5.14 -4.57 -11.14
C TRP A 125 -5.85 -4.05 -9.90
N TRP A 126 -6.97 -3.38 -10.12
CA TRP A 126 -7.79 -2.88 -9.02
C TRP A 126 -8.46 -4.03 -8.28
N TRP A 127 -8.35 -4.00 -6.96
CA TRP A 127 -8.92 -5.03 -6.11
C TRP A 127 -10.44 -5.03 -6.26
N PRO A 128 -11.05 -6.11 -6.81
CA PRO A 128 -12.49 -6.16 -7.03
C PRO A 128 -13.25 -6.45 -5.75
N ASP A 129 -14.54 -6.14 -5.75
CA ASP A 129 -15.45 -6.62 -4.72
C ASP A 129 -15.45 -8.15 -4.69
N GLN A 130 -15.39 -8.70 -3.49
CA GLN A 130 -15.30 -10.14 -3.26
C GLN A 130 -16.50 -10.63 -2.45
N SER A 131 -17.15 -11.69 -2.93
CA SER A 131 -18.23 -12.33 -2.18
C SER A 131 -17.74 -12.95 -0.87
N ALA A 132 -18.63 -13.08 0.10
CA ALA A 132 -18.32 -13.75 1.38
C ALA A 132 -17.79 -15.17 1.18
N ASP A 133 -18.35 -15.93 0.24
CA ASP A 133 -17.90 -17.30 -0.08
C ASP A 133 -16.49 -17.32 -0.66
N PHE A 134 -16.15 -16.35 -1.51
CA PHE A 134 -14.79 -16.23 -2.05
C PHE A 134 -13.80 -15.89 -0.95
N LEU A 135 -14.14 -14.96 -0.05
CA LEU A 135 -13.31 -14.59 1.10
C LEU A 135 -13.06 -15.77 2.03
N ALA A 136 -14.10 -16.55 2.33
CA ALA A 136 -13.99 -17.76 3.14
C ALA A 136 -13.07 -18.81 2.52
N LYS A 137 -13.24 -19.10 1.22
CA LYS A 137 -12.35 -20.02 0.48
C LYS A 137 -10.91 -19.52 0.44
N ARG A 138 -10.70 -18.24 0.20
CA ARG A 138 -9.36 -17.64 0.19
C ARG A 138 -8.66 -17.80 1.54
N ALA A 139 -9.37 -17.57 2.65
CA ALA A 139 -8.84 -17.77 3.99
C ALA A 139 -8.47 -19.24 4.23
N GLU A 140 -9.38 -20.17 3.91
CA GLU A 140 -9.14 -21.62 4.03
C GLU A 140 -7.87 -22.07 3.27
N TYR A 141 -7.74 -21.65 2.01
CA TYR A 141 -6.56 -22.03 1.20
C TYR A 141 -5.27 -21.36 1.70
N ALA A 142 -5.35 -20.13 2.19
CA ALA A 142 -4.19 -19.47 2.80
C ALA A 142 -3.70 -20.22 4.05
N ASP A 143 -4.63 -20.68 4.90
CA ASP A 143 -4.29 -21.45 6.10
C ASP A 143 -3.72 -22.83 5.74
N LYS A 144 -4.33 -23.53 4.80
CA LYS A 144 -3.78 -24.80 4.28
C LYS A 144 -2.37 -24.63 3.72
N TYR A 145 -2.13 -23.55 2.97
CA TYR A 145 -0.82 -23.27 2.42
C TYR A 145 0.23 -22.97 3.49
N LYS A 146 -0.13 -22.24 4.53
CA LYS A 146 0.76 -21.94 5.67
C LYS A 146 1.05 -23.19 6.50
N ALA A 147 0.08 -24.11 6.63
CA ALA A 147 0.23 -25.34 7.40
C ALA A 147 1.04 -26.43 6.66
N ALA A 148 0.99 -26.46 5.34
CA ALA A 148 1.72 -27.46 4.53
C ALA A 148 3.24 -27.29 4.56
#